data_75abe615a6e0334bd1563586f1199671
#
_entry.id   75abe615a6e0334bd1563586f1199671
#
_cell.length_a   1.000
_cell.length_b   1.000
_cell.length_c   1.000
_cell.angle_alpha   90.00
_cell.angle_beta   90.00
_cell.angle_gamma   90.00
#
_symmetry.space_group_name_H-M   'P 1'
#
loop_
_entity.id
_entity.type
_entity.pdbx_description
1 polymer ?
#
loop_
_entity_poly.entity_id
_entity_poly.type
_entity_poly.pdbx_seq_one_letter_code
_entity_poly.pdbx_strand_id
1 'polypeptide(L)'
;MCKRCGRPQQAGAGRCAACGGELPEFTLFPSPPATPQHPFFSAELGGGRVLTGEGNRLSFRPGASATPFLLELPNLRRVSLLHRPRYEALALTVGALGALPFVALTAGRVLLGLGALGGVALALLVRRYTLALVSAGGVETRWELGSPWRGSQAERSVRSTWSALALMMAARGVEVRGRLP
;
A
#
# COMPACT_ATOMS: atom_id res chain seq x y z
N MET A 1 18.30 43.21 1.09
CA MET A 1 18.99 44.49 1.35
C MET A 1 17.98 45.63 1.28
N CYS A 2 18.00 46.54 2.23
CA CYS A 2 17.18 47.73 2.20
C CYS A 2 17.62 48.69 1.10
N LYS A 3 16.71 49.11 0.20
CA LYS A 3 17.03 50.07 -0.87
C LYS A 3 17.40 51.46 -0.38
N ARG A 4 17.01 51.82 0.85
CA ARG A 4 17.23 53.14 1.42
C ARG A 4 18.56 53.30 2.14
N CYS A 5 19.05 52.24 2.86
CA CYS A 5 20.26 52.31 3.66
C CYS A 5 21.31 51.22 3.33
N GLY A 6 21.02 50.32 2.37
CA GLY A 6 21.96 49.26 1.94
C GLY A 6 22.21 48.12 2.95
N ARG A 7 21.61 48.17 4.14
CA ARG A 7 21.87 47.13 5.16
C ARG A 7 21.10 45.82 4.86
N PRO A 8 21.77 44.66 5.13
CA PRO A 8 21.09 43.36 5.03
C PRO A 8 19.95 43.27 6.06
N GLN A 9 18.84 42.69 5.68
CA GLN A 9 17.67 42.53 6.53
C GLN A 9 17.25 41.05 6.55
N GLN A 10 16.59 40.63 7.62
CA GLN A 10 16.01 39.30 7.70
C GLN A 10 14.83 39.17 6.74
N ALA A 11 14.68 38.02 6.12
CA ALA A 11 13.54 37.73 5.25
C ALA A 11 12.23 37.78 6.06
N GLY A 12 11.21 38.51 5.54
CA GLY A 12 9.91 38.64 6.19
C GLY A 12 9.73 39.91 7.05
N ALA A 13 10.75 40.74 7.23
CA ALA A 13 10.61 42.01 7.92
C ALA A 13 9.88 43.04 6.99
N GLY A 14 8.72 43.52 7.35
CA GLY A 14 7.99 44.56 6.58
C GLY A 14 8.64 45.93 6.61
N ARG A 15 9.52 46.21 7.62
CA ARG A 15 10.26 47.48 7.77
C ARG A 15 11.73 47.24 8.12
N CYS A 16 12.55 48.09 7.61
CA CYS A 16 13.99 48.05 7.90
C CYS A 16 14.25 48.44 9.37
N ALA A 17 14.89 47.57 10.15
CA ALA A 17 15.23 47.80 11.55
C ALA A 17 16.22 48.97 11.75
N ALA A 18 16.98 49.37 10.72
CA ALA A 18 17.99 50.44 10.83
C ALA A 18 17.46 51.82 10.42
N CYS A 19 16.56 51.95 9.47
CA CYS A 19 16.10 53.24 8.95
C CYS A 19 14.59 53.38 8.89
N GLY A 20 13.81 52.38 9.35
CA GLY A 20 12.35 52.38 9.35
C GLY A 20 11.70 52.34 7.94
N GLY A 21 12.47 52.36 6.87
CA GLY A 21 11.95 52.31 5.50
C GLY A 21 11.20 51.03 5.23
N GLU A 22 10.12 51.10 4.47
CA GLU A 22 9.36 49.94 4.04
C GLU A 22 10.22 49.07 3.15
N LEU A 23 10.31 47.82 3.49
CA LEU A 23 10.95 46.80 2.65
C LEU A 23 9.92 46.29 1.66
N PRO A 24 10.30 46.09 0.37
CA PRO A 24 9.40 45.45 -0.55
C PRO A 24 8.94 44.14 0.09
N GLU A 25 7.63 43.98 0.22
CA GLU A 25 7.09 42.66 0.55
C GLU A 25 7.67 41.69 -0.46
N PHE A 26 8.53 40.79 0.02
CA PHE A 26 8.82 39.59 -0.73
C PHE A 26 7.51 38.83 -0.74
N THR A 27 6.67 39.10 -1.72
CA THR A 27 5.71 38.12 -2.17
C THR A 27 6.54 36.91 -2.48
N LEU A 28 6.59 35.98 -1.52
CA LEU A 28 7.00 34.60 -1.81
C LEU A 28 6.32 34.31 -3.13
N PHE A 29 7.14 34.11 -4.18
CA PHE A 29 6.62 33.79 -5.50
C PHE A 29 5.47 32.82 -5.24
N PRO A 30 4.24 33.08 -5.69
CA PRO A 30 3.16 32.17 -5.50
C PRO A 30 3.70 30.83 -6.00
N SER A 31 3.82 29.86 -5.09
CA SER A 31 4.33 28.55 -5.46
C SER A 31 3.57 28.18 -6.73
N PRO A 32 4.25 27.88 -7.85
CA PRO A 32 3.56 27.62 -9.10
C PRO A 32 2.44 26.66 -8.77
N PRO A 33 1.20 26.91 -9.24
CA PRO A 33 0.06 26.08 -8.86
C PRO A 33 0.49 24.64 -9.07
N ALA A 34 0.40 23.83 -8.02
CA ALA A 34 0.87 22.47 -8.05
C ALA A 34 0.23 21.82 -9.27
N THR A 35 1.00 21.65 -10.33
CA THR A 35 0.53 21.02 -11.56
C THR A 35 -0.07 19.71 -11.12
N PRO A 36 -1.34 19.40 -11.41
CA PRO A 36 -1.94 18.16 -11.01
C PRO A 36 -1.05 17.03 -11.53
N GLN A 37 -0.28 16.43 -10.63
CA GLN A 37 0.62 15.36 -11.00
C GLN A 37 -0.28 14.18 -11.30
N HIS A 38 -0.48 13.90 -12.59
CA HIS A 38 -1.18 12.69 -12.99
C HIS A 38 -0.46 11.49 -12.39
N PRO A 39 -1.20 10.58 -11.74
CA PRO A 39 -0.59 9.39 -11.19
C PRO A 39 0.07 8.61 -12.34
N PHE A 40 1.35 8.30 -12.19
CA PHE A 40 2.05 7.44 -13.15
C PHE A 40 1.56 6.00 -13.07
N PHE A 41 0.86 5.67 -11.99
CA PHE A 41 0.32 4.36 -11.72
C PHE A 41 -0.93 4.49 -10.85
N SER A 42 -2.02 3.85 -11.24
CA SER A 42 -3.23 3.74 -10.43
C SER A 42 -3.87 2.37 -10.68
N ALA A 43 -4.15 1.66 -9.61
CA ALA A 43 -4.77 0.34 -9.70
C ALA A 43 -5.79 0.13 -8.58
N GLU A 44 -6.98 -0.30 -8.97
CA GLU A 44 -8.04 -0.73 -8.06
C GLU A 44 -7.96 -2.24 -7.84
N LEU A 45 -7.84 -2.64 -6.57
CA LEU A 45 -7.64 -4.03 -6.17
C LEU A 45 -8.92 -4.72 -5.67
N GLY A 46 -10.05 -4.01 -5.78
CA GLY A 46 -11.33 -4.46 -5.26
C GLY A 46 -11.53 -4.17 -3.76
N GLY A 47 -12.80 -4.12 -3.33
CA GLY A 47 -13.15 -3.79 -1.95
C GLY A 47 -12.76 -2.37 -1.52
N GLY A 48 -12.69 -1.42 -2.46
CA GLY A 48 -12.28 -0.03 -2.21
C GLY A 48 -10.79 0.14 -1.94
N ARG A 49 -9.98 -0.89 -2.20
CA ARG A 49 -8.52 -0.82 -2.11
C ARG A 49 -7.96 -0.19 -3.36
N VAL A 50 -7.12 0.83 -3.19
CA VAL A 50 -6.50 1.55 -4.30
C VAL A 50 -5.02 1.70 -4.03
N LEU A 51 -4.20 1.38 -5.02
CA LEU A 51 -2.77 1.59 -5.01
C LEU A 51 -2.45 2.63 -6.08
N THR A 52 -1.88 3.77 -5.68
CA THR A 52 -1.50 4.85 -6.60
C THR A 52 -0.04 5.23 -6.44
N GLY A 53 0.59 5.60 -7.54
CA GLY A 53 1.93 6.15 -7.57
C GLY A 53 1.93 7.53 -8.19
N GLU A 54 2.37 8.55 -7.47
CA GLU A 54 2.40 9.94 -7.91
C GLU A 54 3.78 10.55 -7.64
N GLY A 55 4.42 11.06 -8.66
CA GLY A 55 5.76 11.64 -8.54
C GLY A 55 6.74 10.66 -7.86
N ASN A 56 7.17 10.96 -6.65
CA ASN A 56 8.08 10.14 -5.84
C ASN A 56 7.38 9.43 -4.66
N ARG A 57 6.06 9.32 -4.67
CA ARG A 57 5.28 8.72 -3.59
C ARG A 57 4.45 7.55 -4.09
N LEU A 58 4.40 6.52 -3.26
CA LEU A 58 3.47 5.41 -3.42
C LEU A 58 2.44 5.51 -2.31
N SER A 59 1.16 5.50 -2.66
CA SER A 59 0.07 5.53 -1.69
C SER A 59 -0.78 4.27 -1.80
N PHE A 60 -1.21 3.77 -0.66
CA PHE A 60 -2.10 2.63 -0.56
C PHE A 60 -3.27 2.95 0.34
N ARG A 61 -4.48 2.83 -0.18
CA ARG A 61 -5.72 2.96 0.57
C ARG A 61 -6.31 1.56 0.79
N PRO A 62 -6.43 1.09 2.04
CA PRO A 62 -6.91 -0.27 2.34
C PRO A 62 -8.43 -0.43 2.26
N GLY A 63 -9.17 0.65 2.06
CA GLY A 63 -10.63 0.66 1.94
C GLY A 63 -11.14 2.04 1.57
N ALA A 64 -12.40 2.14 1.15
CA ALA A 64 -13.01 3.38 0.65
C ALA A 64 -12.96 4.54 1.66
N SER A 65 -13.14 4.26 2.96
CA SER A 65 -13.14 5.25 4.04
C SER A 65 -11.82 5.32 4.83
N ALA A 66 -10.82 4.53 4.47
CA ALA A 66 -9.57 4.49 5.20
C ALA A 66 -8.60 5.58 4.74
N THR A 67 -7.79 6.08 5.69
CA THR A 67 -6.70 7.00 5.37
C THR A 67 -5.63 6.29 4.54
N PRO A 68 -5.11 6.91 3.47
CA PRO A 68 -4.09 6.32 2.66
C PRO A 68 -2.75 6.25 3.43
N PHE A 69 -2.07 5.13 3.32
CA PHE A 69 -0.67 5.02 3.72
C PHE A 69 0.21 5.61 2.62
N LEU A 70 1.15 6.46 2.99
CA LEU A 70 2.07 7.11 2.06
C LEU A 70 3.48 6.59 2.29
N LEU A 71 4.18 6.27 1.21
CA LEU A 71 5.57 5.86 1.24
C LEU A 71 6.37 6.62 0.17
N GLU A 72 7.52 7.15 0.53
CA GLU A 72 8.43 7.83 -0.40
C GLU A 72 9.30 6.81 -1.14
N LEU A 73 9.26 6.86 -2.47
CA LEU A 73 9.99 5.93 -3.35
C LEU A 73 11.52 6.02 -3.21
N PRO A 74 12.15 7.20 -3.02
CA PRO A 74 13.60 7.28 -2.82
C PRO A 74 14.10 6.52 -1.60
N ASN A 75 13.23 6.34 -0.60
CA ASN A 75 13.55 5.61 0.62
C ASN A 75 13.28 4.10 0.49
N LEU A 76 12.82 3.64 -0.66
CA LEU A 76 12.46 2.25 -0.87
C LEU A 76 13.63 1.46 -1.45
N ARG A 77 14.07 0.42 -0.72
CA ARG A 77 15.16 -0.46 -1.14
C ARG A 77 14.66 -1.72 -1.85
N ARG A 78 13.55 -2.27 -1.36
CA ARG A 78 13.02 -3.54 -1.87
C ARG A 78 11.50 -3.56 -1.83
N VAL A 79 10.94 -4.17 -2.85
CA VAL A 79 9.50 -4.48 -2.95
C VAL A 79 9.33 -5.96 -3.21
N SER A 80 8.44 -6.61 -2.46
CA SER A 80 8.16 -8.02 -2.65
C SER A 80 6.67 -8.33 -2.55
N LEU A 81 6.18 -9.19 -3.43
CA LEU A 81 4.83 -9.73 -3.34
C LEU A 81 4.88 -11.08 -2.62
N LEU A 82 4.24 -11.14 -1.46
CA LEU A 82 4.07 -12.35 -0.69
C LEU A 82 2.67 -12.91 -0.93
N HIS A 83 2.58 -14.19 -1.20
CA HIS A 83 1.31 -14.90 -1.24
C HIS A 83 1.33 -16.01 -0.20
N ARG A 84 0.28 -16.07 0.60
CA ARG A 84 0.15 -17.09 1.65
C ARG A 84 -1.22 -17.76 1.56
N PRO A 85 -1.30 -19.08 1.76
CA PRO A 85 -2.58 -19.74 1.95
C PRO A 85 -3.25 -19.26 3.25
N ARG A 86 -4.55 -19.41 3.34
CA ARG A 86 -5.29 -19.08 4.55
C ARG A 86 -5.12 -20.20 5.59
N TYR A 87 -4.12 -20.11 6.42
CA TYR A 87 -3.90 -21.08 7.51
C TYR A 87 -5.05 -21.15 8.50
N GLU A 88 -5.81 -20.07 8.66
CA GLU A 88 -7.03 -20.01 9.48
C GLU A 88 -8.07 -21.03 9.00
N ALA A 89 -8.23 -21.19 7.69
CA ALA A 89 -9.13 -22.18 7.10
C ALA A 89 -8.64 -23.63 7.35
N LEU A 90 -7.33 -23.86 7.35
CA LEU A 90 -6.75 -25.16 7.73
C LEU A 90 -6.95 -25.47 9.21
N ALA A 91 -6.84 -24.48 10.10
CA ALA A 91 -7.11 -24.66 11.51
C ALA A 91 -8.57 -25.06 11.78
N LEU A 92 -9.53 -24.45 11.07
CA LEU A 92 -10.94 -24.86 11.11
C LEU A 92 -11.14 -26.29 10.62
N THR A 93 -10.46 -26.69 9.55
CA THR A 93 -10.49 -28.07 9.03
C THR A 93 -9.98 -29.06 10.06
N VAL A 94 -8.83 -28.78 10.66
CA VAL A 94 -8.24 -29.66 11.71
C VAL A 94 -9.16 -29.73 12.92
N GLY A 95 -9.73 -28.61 13.36
CA GLY A 95 -10.71 -28.56 14.46
C GLY A 95 -11.97 -29.39 14.16
N ALA A 96 -12.53 -29.25 12.95
CA ALA A 96 -13.70 -30.02 12.55
C ALA A 96 -13.42 -31.53 12.50
N LEU A 97 -12.27 -31.94 11.94
CA LEU A 97 -11.86 -33.35 11.92
C LEU A 97 -11.58 -33.89 13.32
N GLY A 98 -10.95 -33.12 14.19
CA GLY A 98 -10.69 -33.51 15.59
C GLY A 98 -11.97 -33.65 16.42
N ALA A 99 -13.04 -32.93 16.09
CA ALA A 99 -14.31 -33.01 16.77
C ALA A 99 -15.19 -34.20 16.32
N LEU A 100 -14.92 -34.81 15.15
CA LEU A 100 -15.68 -35.91 14.58
C LEU A 100 -15.93 -37.09 15.54
N PRO A 101 -14.93 -37.61 16.31
CA PRO A 101 -15.12 -38.75 17.20
C PRO A 101 -16.01 -38.44 18.40
N PHE A 102 -16.13 -37.16 18.77
CA PHE A 102 -16.91 -36.74 19.96
C PHE A 102 -18.40 -36.47 19.63
N VAL A 103 -18.77 -36.47 18.35
CA VAL A 103 -20.14 -36.23 17.94
C VAL A 103 -20.88 -37.53 17.72
N ALA A 104 -21.86 -37.82 18.58
CA ALA A 104 -22.66 -39.06 18.50
C ALA A 104 -23.69 -39.03 17.36
N LEU A 105 -24.25 -37.87 17.06
CA LEU A 105 -25.28 -37.68 16.04
C LEU A 105 -24.69 -37.79 14.61
N THR A 106 -25.27 -38.64 13.78
CA THR A 106 -24.88 -38.83 12.37
C THR A 106 -24.96 -37.52 11.56
N ALA A 107 -26.00 -36.74 11.77
CA ALA A 107 -26.16 -35.43 11.14
C ALA A 107 -25.02 -34.47 11.52
N GLY A 108 -24.58 -34.48 12.77
CA GLY A 108 -23.45 -33.68 13.23
C GLY A 108 -22.13 -34.06 12.58
N ARG A 109 -21.87 -35.36 12.37
CA ARG A 109 -20.68 -35.85 11.65
C ARG A 109 -20.66 -35.42 10.19
N VAL A 110 -21.83 -35.45 9.52
CA VAL A 110 -21.96 -34.97 8.12
C VAL A 110 -21.64 -33.48 8.03
N LEU A 111 -22.20 -32.67 8.94
CA LEU A 111 -21.95 -31.23 8.95
C LEU A 111 -20.46 -30.91 9.21
N LEU A 112 -19.81 -31.62 10.14
CA LEU A 112 -18.38 -31.45 10.41
C LEU A 112 -17.53 -31.87 9.20
N GLY A 113 -17.89 -32.96 8.51
CA GLY A 113 -17.23 -33.42 7.29
C GLY A 113 -17.35 -32.39 6.16
N LEU A 114 -18.54 -31.82 5.95
CA LEU A 114 -18.75 -30.75 4.98
C LEU A 114 -17.97 -29.47 5.36
N GLY A 115 -17.93 -29.12 6.64
CA GLY A 115 -17.13 -28.02 7.17
C GLY A 115 -15.64 -28.21 6.93
N ALA A 116 -15.12 -29.42 7.15
CA ALA A 116 -13.73 -29.77 6.87
C ALA A 116 -13.40 -29.66 5.37
N LEU A 117 -14.25 -30.19 4.52
CA LEU A 117 -14.08 -30.07 3.05
C LEU A 117 -14.14 -28.61 2.60
N GLY A 118 -15.06 -27.82 3.13
CA GLY A 118 -15.16 -26.38 2.89
C GLY A 118 -13.90 -25.62 3.32
N GLY A 119 -13.34 -25.98 4.48
CA GLY A 119 -12.09 -25.41 4.98
C GLY A 119 -10.89 -25.70 4.08
N VAL A 120 -10.76 -26.96 3.59
CA VAL A 120 -9.72 -27.31 2.61
C VAL A 120 -9.90 -26.55 1.31
N ALA A 121 -11.12 -26.50 0.78
CA ALA A 121 -11.44 -25.77 -0.44
C ALA A 121 -11.09 -24.28 -0.31
N LEU A 122 -11.44 -23.64 0.80
CA LEU A 122 -11.08 -22.25 1.10
C LEU A 122 -9.56 -22.05 1.18
N ALA A 123 -8.83 -22.96 1.82
CA ALA A 123 -7.38 -22.86 1.92
C ALA A 123 -6.68 -22.97 0.56
N LEU A 124 -7.21 -23.81 -0.34
CA LEU A 124 -6.65 -24.00 -1.67
C LEU A 124 -7.05 -22.92 -2.68
N LEU A 125 -8.29 -22.43 -2.58
CA LEU A 125 -8.87 -21.50 -3.54
C LEU A 125 -8.61 -20.04 -3.19
N VAL A 126 -8.47 -19.69 -1.90
CA VAL A 126 -8.28 -18.31 -1.47
C VAL A 126 -6.83 -18.06 -1.06
N ARG A 127 -6.19 -17.13 -1.73
CA ARG A 127 -4.80 -16.73 -1.42
C ARG A 127 -4.77 -15.30 -0.90
N ARG A 128 -4.06 -15.07 0.20
CA ARG A 128 -3.81 -13.72 0.72
C ARG A 128 -2.57 -13.15 0.04
N TYR A 129 -2.74 -12.01 -0.62
CA TYR A 129 -1.66 -11.26 -1.24
C TYR A 129 -1.25 -10.09 -0.35
N THR A 130 0.03 -10.02 -0.05
CA THR A 130 0.61 -8.95 0.78
C THR A 130 1.79 -8.35 0.06
N LEU A 131 1.80 -7.04 -0.09
CA LEU A 131 2.93 -6.28 -0.61
C LEU A 131 3.83 -5.92 0.57
N ALA A 132 5.04 -6.44 0.58
CA ALA A 132 6.04 -6.07 1.58
C ALA A 132 7.04 -5.08 0.95
N LEU A 133 7.21 -3.96 1.63
CA LEU A 133 8.00 -2.81 1.24
C LEU A 133 9.08 -2.62 2.28
N VAL A 134 10.35 -2.66 1.87
CA VAL A 134 11.48 -2.49 2.77
C VAL A 134 12.16 -1.16 2.47
N SER A 135 12.20 -0.27 3.45
CA SER A 135 12.86 1.02 3.33
C SER A 135 14.39 0.88 3.44
N ALA A 136 15.11 1.94 3.03
CA ALA A 136 16.57 2.02 3.17
C ALA A 136 17.03 1.86 4.63
N GLY A 137 16.21 2.28 5.60
CA GLY A 137 16.43 2.09 7.03
C GLY A 137 16.12 0.68 7.56
N GLY A 138 15.76 -0.28 6.68
CA GLY A 138 15.45 -1.67 7.07
C GLY A 138 14.05 -1.86 7.65
N VAL A 139 13.23 -0.82 7.72
CA VAL A 139 11.85 -0.94 8.20
C VAL A 139 11.01 -1.63 7.13
N GLU A 140 10.35 -2.71 7.51
CA GLU A 140 9.42 -3.45 6.64
C GLU A 140 7.99 -3.02 6.90
N THR A 141 7.33 -2.52 5.86
CA THR A 141 5.91 -2.18 5.87
C THR A 141 5.15 -3.19 5.02
N ARG A 142 4.02 -3.68 5.50
CA ARG A 142 3.20 -4.68 4.81
C ARG A 142 1.82 -4.12 4.49
N TRP A 143 1.44 -4.17 3.22
CA TRP A 143 0.12 -3.78 2.73
C TRP A 143 -0.65 -4.99 2.24
N GLU A 144 -1.82 -5.22 2.81
CA GLU A 144 -2.68 -6.32 2.40
C GLU A 144 -3.49 -5.94 1.15
N LEU A 145 -3.11 -6.47 0.00
CA LEU A 145 -3.77 -6.21 -1.27
C LEU A 145 -5.13 -6.92 -1.35
N GLY A 146 -5.33 -7.97 -0.58
CA GLY A 146 -6.59 -8.69 -0.50
C GLY A 146 -6.45 -10.20 -0.50
N SER A 147 -7.59 -10.87 -0.47
CA SER A 147 -7.69 -12.34 -0.48
C SER A 147 -8.62 -12.80 -1.60
N PRO A 148 -8.23 -12.62 -2.87
CA PRO A 148 -9.07 -13.04 -3.99
C PRO A 148 -9.15 -14.56 -4.13
N TRP A 149 -10.23 -15.03 -4.75
CA TRP A 149 -10.36 -16.41 -5.18
C TRP A 149 -9.44 -16.68 -6.37
N ARG A 150 -8.83 -17.86 -6.37
CA ARG A 150 -7.98 -18.31 -7.48
C ARG A 150 -8.76 -18.33 -8.80
N GLY A 151 -8.20 -17.74 -9.85
CA GLY A 151 -8.82 -17.61 -11.17
C GLY A 151 -9.85 -16.47 -11.28
N SER A 152 -10.15 -15.77 -10.18
CA SER A 152 -11.10 -14.65 -10.22
C SER A 152 -10.52 -13.42 -10.94
N GLN A 153 -11.43 -12.51 -11.34
CA GLN A 153 -11.03 -11.23 -11.90
C GLN A 153 -10.18 -10.40 -10.92
N ALA A 154 -10.51 -10.47 -9.62
CA ALA A 154 -9.76 -9.79 -8.57
C ALA A 154 -8.32 -10.32 -8.46
N GLU A 155 -8.10 -11.63 -8.59
CA GLU A 155 -6.73 -12.17 -8.64
C GLU A 155 -5.97 -11.68 -9.87
N ARG A 156 -6.62 -11.67 -11.02
CA ARG A 156 -6.01 -11.14 -12.26
C ARG A 156 -5.64 -9.66 -12.13
N SER A 157 -6.51 -8.85 -11.51
CA SER A 157 -6.23 -7.45 -11.21
C SER A 157 -5.01 -7.30 -10.29
N VAL A 158 -4.90 -8.07 -9.20
CA VAL A 158 -3.73 -8.05 -8.32
C VAL A 158 -2.45 -8.43 -9.08
N ARG A 159 -2.51 -9.45 -9.95
CA ARG A 159 -1.36 -9.91 -10.74
C ARG A 159 -0.92 -8.85 -11.76
N SER A 160 -1.86 -8.26 -12.51
CA SER A 160 -1.54 -7.19 -13.47
C SER A 160 -0.98 -5.94 -12.78
N THR A 161 -1.57 -5.57 -11.65
CA THR A 161 -1.06 -4.49 -10.80
C THR A 161 0.36 -4.75 -10.33
N TRP A 162 0.64 -5.97 -9.86
CA TRP A 162 1.98 -6.34 -9.45
C TRP A 162 2.98 -6.30 -10.61
N SER A 163 2.64 -6.85 -11.78
CA SER A 163 3.55 -6.84 -12.92
C SER A 163 3.90 -5.41 -13.37
N ALA A 164 2.91 -4.51 -13.42
CA ALA A 164 3.13 -3.11 -13.74
C ALA A 164 3.97 -2.40 -12.68
N LEU A 165 3.66 -2.61 -11.39
CA LEU A 165 4.43 -2.04 -10.28
C LEU A 165 5.88 -2.55 -10.29
N ALA A 166 6.08 -3.85 -10.49
CA ALA A 166 7.40 -4.47 -10.51
C ALA A 166 8.30 -3.89 -11.61
N LEU A 167 7.77 -3.71 -12.82
CA LEU A 167 8.50 -3.09 -13.93
C LEU A 167 8.89 -1.64 -13.59
N MET A 168 7.98 -0.87 -13.04
CA MET A 168 8.25 0.53 -12.68
C MET A 168 9.25 0.65 -11.52
N MET A 169 9.20 -0.23 -10.55
CA MET A 169 10.15 -0.24 -9.42
C MET A 169 11.54 -0.67 -9.88
N ALA A 170 11.63 -1.69 -10.74
CA ALA A 170 12.89 -2.12 -11.33
C ALA A 170 13.54 -1.01 -12.17
N ALA A 171 12.75 -0.26 -12.96
CA ALA A 171 13.24 0.88 -13.73
C ALA A 171 13.80 2.01 -12.85
N ARG A 172 13.39 2.10 -11.60
CA ARG A 172 13.89 3.06 -10.59
C ARG A 172 15.02 2.51 -9.72
N GLY A 173 15.53 1.31 -10.03
CA GLY A 173 16.62 0.68 -9.27
C GLY A 173 16.20 0.06 -7.94
N VAL A 174 14.90 -0.09 -7.69
CA VAL A 174 14.38 -0.77 -6.49
C VAL A 174 14.45 -2.28 -6.70
N GLU A 175 14.99 -3.01 -5.72
CA GLU A 175 15.05 -4.48 -5.79
C GLU A 175 13.63 -5.07 -5.75
N VAL A 176 13.26 -5.81 -6.78
CA VAL A 176 11.96 -6.48 -6.89
C VAL A 176 12.10 -7.96 -6.61
N ARG A 177 11.39 -8.47 -5.62
CA ARG A 177 11.33 -9.91 -5.29
C ARG A 177 9.89 -10.40 -5.35
N GLY A 178 9.70 -11.58 -5.88
CA GLY A 178 8.41 -12.26 -5.97
C GLY A 178 8.14 -12.71 -7.39
N ARG A 179 8.15 -14.03 -7.59
CA ARG A 179 7.62 -14.64 -8.80
C ARG A 179 6.13 -14.87 -8.60
N LEU A 180 5.32 -14.44 -9.55
CA LEU A 180 3.96 -14.94 -9.66
C LEU A 180 4.03 -16.43 -9.99
N PRO A 181 3.30 -17.29 -9.27
CA PRO A 181 3.20 -18.68 -9.59
C PRO A 181 2.46 -18.90 -10.90
#